data_efd28f5c4a990b9d674c77957418d69c
#
_entry.id   efd28f5c4a990b9d674c77957418d69c
#
_cell.length_a   1.000
_cell.length_b   1.000
_cell.length_c   1.000
_cell.angle_alpha   90.00
_cell.angle_beta   90.00
_cell.angle_gamma   90.00
#
_symmetry.space_group_name_H-M   'P 1'
#
loop_
_entity.id
_entity.type
_entity.pdbx_description
1 polymer ?
#
loop_
_entity_poly.entity_id
_entity_poly.type
_entity_poly.pdbx_seq_one_letter_code
_entity_poly.pdbx_strand_id
1 'polypeptide(L)'
;MLSDIIKNILTIDKRNLKENIRPMISELKERLNSNFDLLKEANNVDISKNNGFKLDLNIINNIFANVLKEPFTYGDITVSFKDDEKKIIYGKEIFDVGNVIVINEGNFYVTLELLLRNLLAGNTTIFVNYGYMFGSNNFLINEMESILKNYDISQNLFQIYVTEDYDEVLSYNANIDLIVCIGNKFLQNMILRKSKVKTIITGYDNFDLYIESKVNLGFLNEILKTGLNINLYIKDDLNLNHSQAMLVHDINEAISQINYTGNRYSSAIFTSNSLNASKFINEVKSKIITIN
;
A
#
# COMPACT_ATOMS: atom_id res chain seq x y z
N MET A 1 23.75 -0.05 -9.87
CA MET A 1 23.82 -0.03 -8.39
C MET A 1 22.87 1.03 -7.85
N LEU A 2 22.40 0.92 -6.60
CA LEU A 2 21.49 1.90 -5.98
C LEU A 2 22.07 3.33 -6.04
N SER A 3 23.36 3.47 -5.86
CA SER A 3 24.07 4.75 -5.93
C SER A 3 23.90 5.50 -7.28
N ASP A 4 23.78 4.77 -8.37
CA ASP A 4 23.61 5.39 -9.70
C ASP A 4 22.17 5.85 -9.90
N ILE A 5 21.23 5.06 -9.43
CA ILE A 5 19.81 5.44 -9.39
C ILE A 5 19.65 6.74 -8.59
N ILE A 6 20.25 6.79 -7.40
CA ILE A 6 20.16 7.98 -6.54
C ILE A 6 20.80 9.21 -7.19
N LYS A 7 21.91 9.07 -7.88
CA LYS A 7 22.49 10.19 -8.64
C LYS A 7 21.56 10.73 -9.72
N ASN A 8 20.88 9.82 -10.42
CA ASN A 8 19.95 10.19 -11.50
C ASN A 8 18.74 10.97 -10.97
N ILE A 9 18.22 10.60 -9.80
CA ILE A 9 17.06 11.28 -9.22
C ILE A 9 17.36 12.69 -8.69
N LEU A 10 18.62 12.99 -8.37
CA LEU A 10 19.01 14.32 -7.86
C LEU A 10 18.96 15.43 -8.92
N THR A 11 18.92 15.07 -10.19
CA THR A 11 18.95 16.03 -11.32
C THR A 11 17.57 16.23 -11.95
N ILE A 12 16.49 15.74 -11.33
CA ILE A 12 15.15 15.80 -11.90
C ILE A 12 14.59 17.21 -11.86
N ASP A 13 14.24 17.72 -13.03
CA ASP A 13 13.50 18.96 -13.18
C ASP A 13 12.00 18.69 -13.06
N LYS A 14 11.34 19.35 -12.11
CA LYS A 14 9.92 19.19 -11.82
C LYS A 14 9.05 20.35 -12.34
N ARG A 15 9.62 21.28 -13.13
CA ARG A 15 8.86 22.48 -13.58
C ARG A 15 7.59 22.15 -14.32
N ASN A 16 7.62 21.14 -15.17
CA ASN A 16 6.45 20.72 -15.96
C ASN A 16 5.55 19.72 -15.21
N LEU A 17 5.89 19.33 -13.98
CA LEU A 17 5.19 18.27 -13.29
C LEU A 17 3.78 18.69 -12.85
N LYS A 18 3.66 19.83 -12.19
CA LYS A 18 2.43 20.30 -11.56
C LYS A 18 1.20 20.25 -12.49
N GLU A 19 1.32 20.84 -13.67
CA GLU A 19 0.19 20.98 -14.61
C GLU A 19 -0.20 19.66 -15.25
N ASN A 20 0.73 18.69 -15.28
CA ASN A 20 0.59 17.43 -15.99
C ASN A 20 0.24 16.24 -15.11
N ILE A 21 0.24 16.38 -13.77
CA ILE A 21 -0.01 15.25 -12.85
C ILE A 21 -1.34 14.55 -13.16
N ARG A 22 -2.46 15.28 -13.19
CA ARG A 22 -3.78 14.68 -13.41
C ARG A 22 -3.96 14.15 -14.84
N PRO A 23 -3.53 14.85 -15.91
CA PRO A 23 -3.46 14.28 -17.25
C PRO A 23 -2.68 12.96 -17.31
N MET A 24 -1.48 12.89 -16.72
CA MET A 24 -0.67 11.66 -16.69
C MET A 24 -1.37 10.50 -15.95
N ILE A 25 -2.04 10.79 -14.83
CA ILE A 25 -2.82 9.76 -14.11
C ILE A 25 -3.94 9.23 -15.00
N SER A 26 -4.63 10.11 -15.73
CA SER A 26 -5.72 9.71 -16.63
C SER A 26 -5.18 8.88 -17.81
N GLU A 27 -4.07 9.29 -18.40
CA GLU A 27 -3.41 8.53 -19.47
C GLU A 27 -2.93 7.15 -18.99
N LEU A 28 -2.34 7.06 -17.80
CA LEU A 28 -1.93 5.77 -17.23
C LEU A 28 -3.14 4.84 -17.03
N LYS A 29 -4.27 5.38 -16.55
CA LYS A 29 -5.52 4.62 -16.43
C LYS A 29 -5.96 4.04 -17.78
N GLU A 30 -5.98 4.86 -18.82
CA GLU A 30 -6.38 4.44 -20.16
C GLU A 30 -5.45 3.36 -20.72
N ARG A 31 -4.14 3.52 -20.54
CA ARG A 31 -3.14 2.54 -20.97
C ARG A 31 -3.27 1.20 -20.25
N LEU A 32 -3.44 1.21 -18.91
CA LEU A 32 -3.64 -0.02 -18.15
C LEU A 32 -4.95 -0.72 -18.51
N ASN A 33 -6.01 0.02 -18.82
CA ASN A 33 -7.26 -0.55 -19.31
C ASN A 33 -7.08 -1.19 -20.70
N SER A 34 -6.42 -0.49 -21.62
CA SER A 34 -6.22 -0.96 -22.99
C SER A 34 -5.25 -2.15 -23.06
N ASN A 35 -4.24 -2.18 -22.19
CA ASN A 35 -3.20 -3.20 -22.15
C ASN A 35 -3.40 -4.20 -20.98
N PHE A 36 -4.65 -4.35 -20.49
CA PHE A 36 -4.90 -5.17 -19.30
C PHE A 36 -4.50 -6.64 -19.47
N ASP A 37 -4.63 -7.19 -20.66
CA ASP A 37 -4.23 -8.57 -20.92
C ASP A 37 -2.70 -8.74 -20.85
N LEU A 38 -1.92 -7.77 -21.35
CA LEU A 38 -0.46 -7.77 -21.22
C LEU A 38 -0.04 -7.63 -19.76
N LEU A 39 -0.75 -6.78 -18.98
CA LEU A 39 -0.51 -6.68 -17.55
C LEU A 39 -0.81 -7.99 -16.81
N LYS A 40 -1.88 -8.72 -17.20
CA LYS A 40 -2.15 -10.06 -16.66
C LYS A 40 -1.04 -11.05 -16.98
N GLU A 41 -0.52 -11.03 -18.20
CA GLU A 41 0.59 -11.89 -18.59
C GLU A 41 1.84 -11.61 -17.75
N ALA A 42 2.19 -10.33 -17.56
CA ALA A 42 3.28 -9.92 -16.68
C ALA A 42 3.06 -10.39 -15.24
N ASN A 43 1.84 -10.25 -14.73
CA ASN A 43 1.47 -10.70 -13.39
C ASN A 43 1.45 -12.23 -13.25
N ASN A 44 1.15 -12.98 -14.31
CA ASN A 44 1.19 -14.45 -14.29
C ASN A 44 2.61 -14.98 -14.03
N VAL A 45 3.64 -14.27 -14.44
CA VAL A 45 5.04 -14.60 -14.11
C VAL A 45 5.26 -14.44 -12.60
N ASP A 46 4.70 -13.42 -12.00
CA ASP A 46 4.78 -13.17 -10.57
C ASP A 46 4.00 -14.22 -9.77
N ILE A 47 2.79 -14.58 -10.25
CA ILE A 47 1.93 -15.63 -9.68
C ILE A 47 2.62 -16.98 -9.61
N SER A 48 3.30 -17.39 -10.68
CA SER A 48 3.97 -18.69 -10.76
C SER A 48 5.02 -18.88 -9.67
N LYS A 49 5.53 -17.78 -9.12
CA LYS A 49 6.57 -17.79 -8.09
C LYS A 49 6.02 -17.74 -6.65
N ASN A 50 4.79 -17.27 -6.43
CA ASN A 50 4.33 -16.91 -5.07
C ASN A 50 2.84 -17.11 -4.74
N ASN A 51 2.10 -18.00 -5.37
CA ASN A 51 0.64 -18.16 -5.16
C ASN A 51 -0.17 -16.88 -5.41
N GLY A 52 0.20 -16.16 -6.41
CA GLY A 52 -0.16 -14.78 -6.64
C GLY A 52 -1.61 -14.45 -6.90
N PHE A 53 -1.81 -13.22 -6.76
CA PHE A 53 -3.03 -12.45 -6.79
C PHE A 53 -3.54 -12.31 -8.23
N LYS A 54 -4.77 -12.74 -8.52
CA LYS A 54 -5.39 -12.46 -9.82
C LYS A 54 -5.76 -10.98 -9.91
N LEU A 55 -5.32 -10.33 -10.98
CA LEU A 55 -5.67 -8.93 -11.21
C LEU A 55 -7.14 -8.78 -11.61
N ASP A 56 -7.80 -7.79 -11.02
CA ASP A 56 -9.16 -7.35 -11.31
C ASP A 56 -9.14 -5.88 -11.77
N LEU A 57 -9.63 -5.65 -12.98
CA LEU A 57 -9.69 -4.33 -13.59
C LEU A 57 -10.58 -3.35 -12.79
N ASN A 58 -11.61 -3.85 -12.13
CA ASN A 58 -12.48 -3.01 -11.30
C ASN A 58 -11.72 -2.44 -10.09
N ILE A 59 -10.86 -3.25 -9.47
CA ILE A 59 -10.02 -2.79 -8.35
C ILE A 59 -9.04 -1.72 -8.84
N ILE A 60 -8.38 -1.95 -9.99
CA ILE A 60 -7.50 -0.97 -10.62
C ILE A 60 -8.25 0.36 -10.85
N ASN A 61 -9.43 0.30 -11.49
CA ASN A 61 -10.23 1.50 -11.75
C ASN A 61 -10.70 2.21 -10.47
N ASN A 62 -11.00 1.47 -9.41
CA ASN A 62 -11.36 2.04 -8.11
C ASN A 62 -10.18 2.78 -7.46
N ILE A 63 -8.95 2.26 -7.58
CA ILE A 63 -7.74 2.95 -7.09
C ILE A 63 -7.60 4.30 -7.80
N PHE A 64 -7.67 4.32 -9.14
CA PHE A 64 -7.62 5.57 -9.90
C PHE A 64 -8.73 6.55 -9.50
N ALA A 65 -9.97 6.06 -9.35
CA ALA A 65 -11.10 6.90 -8.95
C ALA A 65 -10.89 7.51 -7.55
N ASN A 66 -10.32 6.76 -6.63
CA ASN A 66 -10.06 7.25 -5.27
C ASN A 66 -8.92 8.28 -5.26
N VAL A 67 -7.84 8.01 -5.98
CA VAL A 67 -6.69 8.93 -6.07
C VAL A 67 -7.08 10.24 -6.77
N LEU A 68 -7.87 10.17 -7.85
CA LEU A 68 -8.33 11.37 -8.56
C LEU A 68 -9.32 12.24 -7.77
N LYS A 69 -9.92 11.72 -6.69
CA LYS A 69 -10.76 12.50 -5.77
C LYS A 69 -9.95 13.36 -4.78
N GLU A 70 -8.65 13.11 -4.64
CA GLU A 70 -7.81 13.93 -3.77
C GLU A 70 -7.87 15.39 -4.21
N PRO A 71 -8.20 16.32 -3.31
CA PRO A 71 -8.46 17.71 -3.68
C PRO A 71 -7.21 18.49 -4.06
N PHE A 72 -6.04 18.07 -3.55
CA PHE A 72 -4.79 18.79 -3.69
C PHE A 72 -3.71 17.97 -4.37
N THR A 73 -2.86 18.64 -5.14
CA THR A 73 -1.69 18.07 -5.77
C THR A 73 -0.45 18.91 -5.48
N TYR A 74 0.72 18.39 -5.80
CA TYR A 74 2.00 19.11 -5.72
C TYR A 74 1.91 20.49 -6.35
N GLY A 75 2.40 21.49 -5.64
CA GLY A 75 2.43 22.88 -6.06
C GLY A 75 1.09 23.63 -5.93
N ASP A 76 0.02 22.99 -5.44
CA ASP A 76 -1.23 23.71 -5.18
C ASP A 76 -1.08 24.68 -4.03
N ILE A 77 -1.62 25.89 -4.23
CA ILE A 77 -1.61 26.96 -3.23
C ILE A 77 -3.04 27.25 -2.79
N THR A 78 -3.28 27.13 -1.48
CA THR A 78 -4.56 27.51 -0.88
C THR A 78 -4.39 28.79 -0.08
N VAL A 79 -5.06 29.86 -0.50
CA VAL A 79 -5.09 31.11 0.26
C VAL A 79 -6.12 30.99 1.38
N SER A 80 -5.65 31.05 2.62
CA SER A 80 -6.49 30.88 3.81
C SER A 80 -7.00 32.21 4.37
N PHE A 81 -6.28 33.30 4.16
CA PHE A 81 -6.60 34.63 4.68
C PHE A 81 -5.94 35.71 3.84
N LYS A 82 -6.63 36.83 3.65
CA LYS A 82 -6.14 38.01 2.97
C LYS A 82 -6.48 39.25 3.80
N ASP A 83 -5.48 40.03 4.21
CA ASP A 83 -5.64 41.31 4.86
C ASP A 83 -5.23 42.39 3.85
N ASP A 84 -6.20 43.01 3.21
CA ASP A 84 -5.97 44.02 2.17
C ASP A 84 -5.39 45.32 2.74
N GLU A 85 -5.69 45.66 3.99
CA GLU A 85 -5.16 46.86 4.65
C GLU A 85 -3.66 46.71 4.95
N LYS A 86 -3.26 45.55 5.42
CA LYS A 86 -1.85 45.24 5.73
C LYS A 86 -1.09 44.66 4.55
N LYS A 87 -1.74 44.39 3.41
CA LYS A 87 -1.16 43.71 2.24
C LYS A 87 -0.53 42.34 2.58
N ILE A 88 -1.16 41.60 3.52
CA ILE A 88 -0.68 40.31 3.99
C ILE A 88 -1.58 39.23 3.39
N ILE A 89 -0.97 38.21 2.82
CA ILE A 89 -1.64 37.01 2.32
C ILE A 89 -1.05 35.80 3.04
N TYR A 90 -1.92 35.02 3.67
CA TYR A 90 -1.55 33.73 4.27
C TYR A 90 -2.07 32.60 3.39
N GLY A 91 -1.21 31.65 3.06
CA GLY A 91 -1.59 30.48 2.27
C GLY A 91 -0.83 29.24 2.72
N LYS A 92 -1.27 28.10 2.21
CA LYS A 92 -0.56 26.83 2.30
C LYS A 92 -0.21 26.38 0.91
N GLU A 93 1.02 25.93 0.71
CA GLU A 93 1.46 25.30 -0.51
C GLU A 93 1.75 23.83 -0.26
N ILE A 94 1.42 22.99 -1.22
CA ILE A 94 1.69 21.55 -1.15
C ILE A 94 3.05 21.30 -1.78
N PHE A 95 4.00 20.88 -0.96
CA PHE A 95 5.35 20.50 -1.39
C PHE A 95 5.49 18.98 -1.39
N ASP A 96 6.42 18.50 -2.20
CA ASP A 96 6.86 17.11 -2.13
C ASP A 96 7.64 16.84 -0.84
N VAL A 97 7.69 15.58 -0.46
CA VAL A 97 8.57 15.11 0.61
C VAL A 97 10.01 15.03 0.09
N GLY A 98 10.19 14.82 -1.21
CA GLY A 98 11.46 14.67 -1.87
C GLY A 98 11.65 13.28 -2.49
N ASN A 99 12.78 12.66 -2.18
CA ASN A 99 13.15 11.34 -2.70
C ASN A 99 12.67 10.24 -1.75
N VAL A 100 11.75 9.41 -2.24
CA VAL A 100 11.08 8.37 -1.48
C VAL A 100 11.54 6.99 -1.93
N ILE A 101 11.92 6.15 -0.99
CA ILE A 101 12.07 4.71 -1.22
C ILE A 101 10.79 4.00 -0.77
N VAL A 102 10.24 3.16 -1.63
CA VAL A 102 9.10 2.30 -1.33
C VAL A 102 9.57 0.85 -1.32
N ILE A 103 9.52 0.21 -0.16
CA ILE A 103 9.75 -1.22 0.01
C ILE A 103 8.37 -1.86 0.16
N ASN A 104 7.94 -2.62 -0.86
CA ASN A 104 6.62 -3.22 -0.90
C ASN A 104 6.71 -4.73 -1.12
N GLU A 105 6.40 -5.51 -0.09
CA GLU A 105 6.21 -6.97 -0.18
C GLU A 105 4.75 -7.35 -0.51
N GLY A 106 3.90 -6.36 -0.78
CA GLY A 106 2.50 -6.56 -1.05
C GLY A 106 2.19 -7.00 -2.47
N ASN A 107 1.09 -6.51 -3.00
CA ASN A 107 0.65 -6.84 -4.34
C ASN A 107 0.73 -5.63 -5.27
N PHE A 108 0.48 -5.88 -6.56
CA PHE A 108 0.46 -4.88 -7.62
C PHE A 108 -0.41 -3.65 -7.28
N TYR A 109 -1.60 -3.86 -6.68
CA TYR A 109 -2.51 -2.75 -6.36
C TYR A 109 -1.90 -1.73 -5.41
N VAL A 110 -1.09 -2.20 -4.48
CA VAL A 110 -0.39 -1.33 -3.53
C VAL A 110 0.71 -0.55 -4.24
N THR A 111 1.47 -1.18 -5.13
CA THR A 111 2.46 -0.46 -5.94
C THR A 111 1.79 0.60 -6.80
N LEU A 112 0.67 0.28 -7.45
CA LEU A 112 -0.10 1.23 -8.25
C LEU A 112 -0.58 2.41 -7.41
N GLU A 113 -1.21 2.16 -6.26
CA GLU A 113 -1.70 3.21 -5.38
C GLU A 113 -0.56 4.12 -4.90
N LEU A 114 0.57 3.55 -4.49
CA LEU A 114 1.73 4.30 -4.04
C LEU A 114 2.37 5.11 -5.17
N LEU A 115 2.45 4.57 -6.39
CA LEU A 115 2.92 5.31 -7.55
C LEU A 115 2.04 6.56 -7.79
N LEU A 116 0.72 6.37 -7.82
CA LEU A 116 -0.21 7.46 -8.05
C LEU A 116 -0.18 8.52 -6.95
N ARG A 117 -0.10 8.10 -5.67
CA ARG A 117 -0.01 9.03 -4.53
C ARG A 117 1.31 9.79 -4.51
N ASN A 118 2.43 9.13 -4.84
CA ASN A 118 3.72 9.79 -4.95
C ASN A 118 3.75 10.77 -6.13
N LEU A 119 3.11 10.44 -7.25
CA LEU A 119 2.95 11.34 -8.38
C LEU A 119 2.12 12.58 -7.99
N LEU A 120 0.98 12.39 -7.30
CA LEU A 120 0.18 13.52 -6.79
C LEU A 120 0.97 14.43 -5.86
N ALA A 121 1.80 13.85 -5.02
CA ALA A 121 2.64 14.59 -4.07
C ALA A 121 3.91 15.18 -4.72
N GLY A 122 4.19 14.90 -5.99
CA GLY A 122 5.39 15.35 -6.68
C GLY A 122 6.68 14.69 -6.22
N ASN A 123 6.60 13.56 -5.52
CA ASN A 123 7.76 12.83 -5.03
C ASN A 123 8.51 12.12 -6.16
N THR A 124 9.83 12.03 -6.02
CA THR A 124 10.63 11.08 -6.78
C THR A 124 10.65 9.74 -6.04
N THR A 125 10.44 8.64 -6.73
CA THR A 125 10.24 7.36 -6.02
C THR A 125 11.06 6.22 -6.61
N ILE A 126 11.74 5.50 -5.73
CA ILE A 126 12.44 4.25 -6.04
C ILE A 126 11.64 3.11 -5.40
N PHE A 127 11.06 2.24 -6.24
CA PHE A 127 10.41 1.02 -5.78
C PHE A 127 11.44 -0.08 -5.62
N VAL A 128 11.61 -0.55 -4.40
CA VAL A 128 12.52 -1.66 -4.09
C VAL A 128 11.73 -2.96 -4.12
N ASN A 129 12.07 -3.83 -5.05
CA ASN A 129 11.40 -5.09 -5.26
C ASN A 129 12.30 -6.26 -4.85
N TYR A 130 11.71 -7.17 -4.10
CA TYR A 130 12.29 -8.48 -3.85
C TYR A 130 11.68 -9.50 -4.83
N GLY A 131 12.28 -9.66 -5.98
CA GLY A 131 12.07 -10.77 -6.95
C GLY A 131 10.66 -11.19 -7.39
N TYR A 132 9.62 -11.07 -6.57
CA TYR A 132 8.33 -11.71 -6.84
C TYR A 132 7.22 -10.85 -7.43
N MET A 133 7.39 -9.58 -7.60
CA MET A 133 6.43 -8.71 -8.32
C MET A 133 7.14 -7.93 -9.41
N PHE A 134 8.21 -8.51 -9.93
CA PHE A 134 9.04 -7.85 -10.92
C PHE A 134 8.28 -7.64 -12.24
N GLY A 135 7.50 -8.64 -12.69
CA GLY A 135 6.81 -8.56 -13.96
C GLY A 135 5.76 -7.45 -14.00
N SER A 136 4.81 -7.47 -13.08
CA SER A 136 3.72 -6.49 -13.03
C SER A 136 4.20 -5.09 -12.67
N ASN A 137 5.15 -4.98 -11.73
CA ASN A 137 5.69 -3.68 -11.35
C ASN A 137 6.57 -3.08 -12.45
N ASN A 138 7.37 -3.89 -13.14
CA ASN A 138 8.16 -3.42 -14.28
C ASN A 138 7.26 -2.95 -15.43
N PHE A 139 6.17 -3.68 -15.70
CA PHE A 139 5.17 -3.24 -16.67
C PHE A 139 4.60 -1.85 -16.31
N LEU A 140 4.20 -1.66 -15.05
CA LEU A 140 3.66 -0.40 -14.56
C LEU A 140 4.65 0.76 -14.71
N ILE A 141 5.91 0.55 -14.32
CA ILE A 141 6.93 1.60 -14.41
C ILE A 141 7.27 1.93 -15.86
N ASN A 142 7.36 0.95 -16.75
CA ASN A 142 7.61 1.18 -18.19
C ASN A 142 6.48 2.00 -18.83
N GLU A 143 5.22 1.73 -18.49
CA GLU A 143 4.10 2.55 -18.96
C GLU A 143 4.21 3.99 -18.43
N MET A 144 4.55 4.15 -17.14
CA MET A 144 4.74 5.46 -16.55
C MET A 144 5.92 6.22 -17.15
N GLU A 145 7.06 5.57 -17.39
CA GLU A 145 8.23 6.17 -18.06
C GLU A 145 7.88 6.68 -19.46
N SER A 146 7.10 5.90 -20.22
CA SER A 146 6.61 6.30 -21.54
C SER A 146 5.72 7.53 -21.47
N ILE A 147 4.85 7.63 -20.45
CA ILE A 147 4.01 8.79 -20.20
C ILE A 147 4.86 10.00 -19.84
N LEU A 148 5.76 9.86 -18.87
CA LEU A 148 6.65 10.95 -18.44
C LEU A 148 7.41 11.59 -19.64
N LYS A 149 7.89 10.73 -20.54
CA LYS A 149 8.55 11.17 -21.77
C LYS A 149 7.64 12.01 -22.67
N ASN A 150 6.36 11.64 -22.80
CA ASN A 150 5.38 12.38 -23.61
C ASN A 150 5.11 13.80 -23.08
N TYR A 151 5.34 14.00 -21.77
CA TYR A 151 5.14 15.28 -21.08
C TYR A 151 6.45 16.04 -20.82
N ASP A 152 7.55 15.66 -21.44
CA ASP A 152 8.88 16.25 -21.25
C ASP A 152 9.32 16.28 -19.77
N ILE A 153 8.95 15.22 -19.03
CA ILE A 153 9.32 15.00 -17.63
C ILE A 153 10.36 13.87 -17.57
N SER A 154 11.31 13.98 -16.66
CA SER A 154 12.35 12.97 -16.50
C SER A 154 11.78 11.59 -16.18
N GLN A 155 12.15 10.58 -16.95
CA GLN A 155 11.79 9.19 -16.73
C GLN A 155 12.33 8.65 -15.39
N ASN A 156 13.36 9.30 -14.85
CA ASN A 156 13.92 8.95 -13.54
C ASN A 156 13.02 9.30 -12.34
N LEU A 157 11.84 9.91 -12.57
CA LEU A 157 10.89 10.24 -11.49
C LEU A 157 10.42 8.99 -10.75
N PHE A 158 10.26 7.86 -11.47
CA PHE A 158 9.92 6.57 -10.91
C PHE A 158 10.89 5.52 -11.41
N GLN A 159 11.50 4.78 -10.49
CA GLN A 159 12.47 3.74 -10.83
C GLN A 159 12.23 2.47 -10.01
N ILE A 160 12.70 1.34 -10.53
CA ILE A 160 12.72 0.06 -9.81
C ILE A 160 14.16 -0.28 -9.47
N TYR A 161 14.38 -0.68 -8.24
CA TYR A 161 15.60 -1.29 -7.77
C TYR A 161 15.32 -2.71 -7.28
N VAL A 162 15.92 -3.69 -7.93
CA VAL A 162 15.77 -5.10 -7.55
C VAL A 162 16.94 -5.51 -6.68
N THR A 163 16.66 -5.93 -5.46
CA THR A 163 17.66 -6.43 -4.52
C THR A 163 17.07 -7.48 -3.59
N GLU A 164 17.90 -8.43 -3.18
CA GLU A 164 17.61 -9.37 -2.10
C GLU A 164 18.21 -8.87 -0.76
N ASP A 165 19.05 -7.86 -0.82
CA ASP A 165 19.70 -7.27 0.34
C ASP A 165 19.14 -5.87 0.66
N TYR A 166 18.23 -5.83 1.62
CA TYR A 166 17.71 -4.56 2.13
C TYR A 166 18.75 -3.76 2.94
N ASP A 167 19.84 -4.37 3.39
CA ASP A 167 20.84 -3.66 4.19
C ASP A 167 21.54 -2.58 3.36
N GLU A 168 21.77 -2.81 2.07
CA GLU A 168 22.28 -1.77 1.16
C GLU A 168 21.33 -0.58 1.14
N VAL A 169 20.00 -0.84 0.97
CA VAL A 169 18.97 0.18 0.90
C VAL A 169 18.86 0.97 2.21
N LEU A 170 18.87 0.28 3.34
CA LEU A 170 18.69 0.87 4.66
C LEU A 170 19.93 1.59 5.19
N SER A 171 21.12 1.22 4.70
CA SER A 171 22.37 1.92 5.02
C SER A 171 22.51 3.24 4.29
N TYR A 172 21.80 3.39 3.17
CA TYR A 172 21.84 4.58 2.34
C TYR A 172 20.95 5.67 2.93
N ASN A 173 21.56 6.71 3.46
CA ASN A 173 20.86 7.84 4.10
C ASN A 173 21.08 9.18 3.41
N ALA A 174 21.99 9.24 2.46
CA ALA A 174 22.25 10.47 1.70
C ALA A 174 21.20 10.65 0.60
N ASN A 175 20.55 11.81 0.59
CA ASN A 175 19.60 12.20 -0.45
C ASN A 175 18.29 11.35 -0.52
N ILE A 176 17.97 10.63 0.53
CA ILE A 176 16.67 9.96 0.71
C ILE A 176 15.94 10.65 1.86
N ASP A 177 14.72 11.10 1.62
CA ASP A 177 13.94 11.88 2.56
C ASP A 177 12.94 11.02 3.34
N LEU A 178 12.47 9.92 2.72
CA LEU A 178 11.47 9.05 3.31
C LEU A 178 11.63 7.60 2.82
N ILE A 179 11.44 6.66 3.72
CA ILE A 179 11.23 5.25 3.40
C ILE A 179 9.79 4.87 3.76
N VAL A 180 9.04 4.37 2.79
CA VAL A 180 7.72 3.77 2.99
C VAL A 180 7.88 2.26 2.92
N CYS A 181 7.55 1.57 4.00
CA CYS A 181 7.61 0.12 4.06
C CYS A 181 6.21 -0.47 4.19
N ILE A 182 5.89 -1.38 3.28
CA ILE A 182 4.71 -2.21 3.33
C ILE A 182 5.16 -3.67 3.26
N GLY A 183 5.14 -4.34 4.39
CA GLY A 183 5.66 -5.69 4.49
C GLY A 183 5.31 -6.37 5.80
N ASN A 184 5.81 -7.59 5.97
CA ASN A 184 5.59 -8.37 7.18
C ASN A 184 6.32 -7.77 8.40
N LYS A 185 6.00 -8.26 9.59
CA LYS A 185 6.56 -7.75 10.85
C LYS A 185 8.07 -7.89 10.95
N PHE A 186 8.66 -8.90 10.30
CA PHE A 186 10.10 -9.07 10.27
C PHE A 186 10.78 -7.93 9.52
N LEU A 187 10.30 -7.61 8.31
CA LEU A 187 10.79 -6.50 7.49
C LEU A 187 10.58 -5.15 8.21
N GLN A 188 9.40 -4.94 8.80
CA GLN A 188 9.10 -3.73 9.58
C GLN A 188 10.09 -3.54 10.73
N ASN A 189 10.33 -4.58 11.53
CA ASN A 189 11.28 -4.53 12.64
C ASN A 189 12.73 -4.31 12.16
N MET A 190 13.10 -4.90 11.04
CA MET A 190 14.42 -4.70 10.44
C MET A 190 14.59 -3.22 10.03
N ILE A 191 13.61 -2.64 9.37
CA ILE A 191 13.64 -1.24 8.94
C ILE A 191 13.69 -0.30 10.14
N LEU A 192 12.84 -0.52 11.17
CA LEU A 192 12.87 0.28 12.39
C LEU A 192 14.23 0.28 13.12
N ARG A 193 14.96 -0.83 13.04
CA ARG A 193 16.25 -0.95 13.71
C ARG A 193 17.40 -0.38 12.90
N LYS A 194 17.34 -0.46 11.57
CA LYS A 194 18.48 -0.17 10.69
C LYS A 194 18.37 1.14 9.95
N SER A 195 17.13 1.61 9.66
CA SER A 195 16.95 2.84 8.91
C SER A 195 17.43 4.06 9.69
N LYS A 196 18.17 4.92 9.00
CA LYS A 196 18.58 6.24 9.48
C LYS A 196 17.74 7.36 8.87
N VAL A 197 16.80 7.02 8.01
CA VAL A 197 15.89 7.93 7.32
C VAL A 197 14.52 7.84 7.98
N LYS A 198 13.74 8.93 7.92
CA LYS A 198 12.33 8.91 8.35
C LYS A 198 11.59 7.76 7.68
N THR A 199 10.80 7.02 8.45
CA THR A 199 10.07 5.86 7.93
C THR A 199 8.58 5.95 8.21
N ILE A 200 7.78 5.52 7.22
CA ILE A 200 6.37 5.19 7.39
C ILE A 200 6.27 3.69 7.21
N ILE A 201 5.78 3.02 8.23
CA ILE A 201 5.65 1.56 8.24
C ILE A 201 4.19 1.21 8.32
N THR A 202 3.75 0.40 7.37
CA THR A 202 2.44 -0.25 7.41
C THR A 202 2.62 -1.69 6.93
N GLY A 203 1.73 -2.58 7.30
CA GLY A 203 1.96 -3.98 7.01
C GLY A 203 0.79 -4.68 6.39
N TYR A 204 1.13 -5.74 5.65
CA TYR A 204 0.26 -6.89 5.50
C TYR A 204 0.44 -7.74 6.73
N ASP A 205 0.00 -7.22 7.84
CA ASP A 205 -0.06 -8.08 8.99
C ASP A 205 -1.35 -8.87 8.91
N ASN A 206 -1.35 -10.01 9.54
CA ASN A 206 -2.44 -10.93 9.59
C ASN A 206 -3.76 -10.21 9.87
N PHE A 207 -4.74 -10.49 9.09
CA PHE A 207 -6.11 -10.11 9.37
C PHE A 207 -6.62 -11.03 10.49
N ASP A 208 -7.06 -10.45 11.58
CA ASP A 208 -7.59 -11.23 12.70
C ASP A 208 -9.08 -11.52 12.47
N LEU A 209 -9.45 -12.79 12.38
CA LEU A 209 -10.82 -13.20 12.14
C LEU A 209 -11.31 -14.07 13.30
N TYR A 210 -12.30 -13.58 14.03
CA TYR A 210 -12.99 -14.35 15.06
C TYR A 210 -14.35 -14.84 14.58
N ILE A 211 -14.58 -16.14 14.71
CA ILE A 211 -15.84 -16.82 14.36
C ILE A 211 -16.50 -17.33 15.62
N GLU A 212 -17.64 -16.72 15.97
CA GLU A 212 -18.43 -17.07 17.15
C GLU A 212 -19.71 -17.83 16.82
N SER A 213 -20.25 -17.69 15.62
CA SER A 213 -21.47 -18.36 15.19
C SER A 213 -21.30 -19.05 13.85
N LYS A 214 -22.26 -19.93 13.51
CA LYS A 214 -22.22 -20.68 12.25
C LYS A 214 -22.07 -19.74 11.06
N VAL A 215 -21.02 -19.90 10.31
CA VAL A 215 -20.72 -19.19 9.08
C VAL A 215 -20.96 -20.10 7.89
N ASN A 216 -21.34 -19.54 6.77
CA ASN A 216 -21.33 -20.27 5.50
C ASN A 216 -19.89 -20.69 5.19
N LEU A 217 -19.63 -22.01 5.24
CA LEU A 217 -18.30 -22.57 4.99
C LEU A 217 -17.77 -22.23 3.60
N GLY A 218 -18.65 -22.04 2.60
CA GLY A 218 -18.26 -21.60 1.27
C GLY A 218 -17.63 -20.20 1.31
N PHE A 219 -18.26 -19.27 2.01
CA PHE A 219 -17.76 -17.90 2.18
C PHE A 219 -16.46 -17.86 2.99
N LEU A 220 -16.38 -18.64 4.08
CA LEU A 220 -15.12 -18.76 4.84
C LEU A 220 -13.99 -19.30 3.97
N ASN A 221 -14.24 -20.32 3.15
CA ASN A 221 -13.27 -20.88 2.23
C ASN A 221 -12.85 -19.87 1.14
N GLU A 222 -13.75 -19.00 0.70
CA GLU A 222 -13.40 -17.91 -0.24
C GLU A 222 -12.46 -16.89 0.42
N ILE A 223 -12.76 -16.48 1.64
CA ILE A 223 -11.87 -15.58 2.40
C ILE A 223 -10.49 -16.22 2.60
N LEU A 224 -10.43 -17.48 3.00
CA LEU A 224 -9.16 -18.19 3.22
C LEU A 224 -8.36 -18.40 1.92
N LYS A 225 -9.04 -18.46 0.76
CA LYS A 225 -8.40 -18.55 -0.56
C LYS A 225 -7.84 -17.21 -1.07
N THR A 226 -8.13 -16.09 -0.43
CA THR A 226 -7.66 -14.77 -0.89
C THR A 226 -6.15 -14.58 -0.77
N GLY A 227 -5.43 -15.51 -0.15
CA GLY A 227 -3.98 -15.41 0.09
C GLY A 227 -3.62 -14.41 1.19
N LEU A 228 -4.61 -13.84 1.89
CA LEU A 228 -4.37 -13.02 3.07
C LEU A 228 -3.84 -13.91 4.22
N ASN A 229 -2.86 -13.42 4.94
CA ASN A 229 -2.45 -14.06 6.19
C ASN A 229 -3.55 -13.80 7.23
N ILE A 230 -4.32 -14.84 7.56
CA ILE A 230 -5.44 -14.75 8.50
C ILE A 230 -5.05 -15.45 9.80
N ASN A 231 -5.06 -14.72 10.89
CA ASN A 231 -5.12 -15.31 12.23
C ASN A 231 -6.58 -15.69 12.50
N LEU A 232 -6.88 -16.94 12.42
CA LEU A 232 -8.24 -17.46 12.58
C LEU A 232 -8.47 -17.92 14.01
N TYR A 233 -9.44 -17.30 14.66
CA TYR A 233 -9.91 -17.67 16.00
C TYR A 233 -11.31 -18.25 15.86
N ILE A 234 -11.55 -19.44 16.38
CA ILE A 234 -12.85 -20.13 16.30
C ILE A 234 -13.30 -20.48 17.71
N LYS A 235 -14.55 -20.16 18.00
CA LYS A 235 -15.15 -20.59 19.25
C LYS A 235 -15.22 -22.12 19.30
N ASP A 236 -14.78 -22.71 20.39
CA ASP A 236 -14.55 -24.16 20.54
C ASP A 236 -15.80 -25.02 20.37
N ASP A 237 -17.00 -24.50 20.66
CA ASP A 237 -18.27 -25.17 20.51
C ASP A 237 -18.81 -25.30 19.07
N LEU A 238 -18.15 -24.63 18.09
CA LEU A 238 -18.61 -24.63 16.69
C LEU A 238 -18.24 -25.88 15.90
N ASN A 239 -17.39 -26.76 16.44
CA ASN A 239 -16.87 -27.96 15.75
C ASN A 239 -16.33 -27.70 14.33
N LEU A 240 -15.79 -26.52 14.11
CA LEU A 240 -15.12 -26.14 12.85
C LEU A 240 -13.65 -26.51 12.97
N ASN A 241 -13.25 -27.60 12.36
CA ASN A 241 -11.84 -28.00 12.34
C ASN A 241 -11.12 -27.33 11.16
N HIS A 242 -10.26 -26.38 11.48
CA HIS A 242 -9.34 -25.79 10.52
C HIS A 242 -7.91 -25.86 11.08
N SER A 243 -6.98 -26.43 10.33
CA SER A 243 -5.62 -26.74 10.81
C SER A 243 -4.79 -25.53 11.27
N GLN A 244 -5.21 -24.33 10.89
CA GLN A 244 -4.54 -23.07 11.25
C GLN A 244 -5.35 -22.23 12.25
N ALA A 245 -6.49 -22.74 12.74
CA ALA A 245 -7.33 -22.00 13.66
C ALA A 245 -6.89 -22.18 15.11
N MET A 246 -6.89 -21.09 15.86
CA MET A 246 -6.80 -21.11 17.30
C MET A 246 -8.22 -21.25 17.87
N LEU A 247 -8.45 -22.28 18.66
CA LEU A 247 -9.70 -22.45 19.38
C LEU A 247 -9.72 -21.52 20.59
N VAL A 248 -10.82 -20.80 20.78
CA VAL A 248 -11.04 -19.88 21.89
C VAL A 248 -12.38 -20.20 22.58
N HIS A 249 -12.42 -20.01 23.87
CA HIS A 249 -13.57 -20.38 24.69
C HIS A 249 -14.74 -19.41 24.54
N ASP A 250 -14.39 -18.12 24.51
CA ASP A 250 -15.37 -17.03 24.39
C ASP A 250 -14.78 -15.79 23.72
N ILE A 251 -15.62 -14.77 23.59
CA ILE A 251 -15.22 -13.49 22.99
C ILE A 251 -14.12 -12.78 23.81
N ASN A 252 -14.06 -12.97 25.13
CA ASN A 252 -13.05 -12.28 25.96
C ASN A 252 -11.66 -12.83 25.65
N GLU A 253 -11.56 -14.15 25.51
CA GLU A 253 -10.33 -14.81 25.12
C GLU A 253 -9.94 -14.40 23.70
N ALA A 254 -10.88 -14.38 22.74
CA ALA A 254 -10.61 -13.94 21.38
C ALA A 254 -10.08 -12.50 21.35
N ILE A 255 -10.73 -11.55 22.04
CA ILE A 255 -10.30 -10.17 22.14
C ILE A 255 -8.91 -10.05 22.78
N SER A 256 -8.67 -10.82 23.83
CA SER A 256 -7.36 -10.83 24.50
C SER A 256 -6.24 -11.30 23.57
N GLN A 257 -6.48 -12.40 22.84
CA GLN A 257 -5.50 -12.91 21.88
C GLN A 257 -5.27 -11.94 20.72
N ILE A 258 -6.33 -11.41 20.13
CA ILE A 258 -6.23 -10.42 19.04
C ILE A 258 -5.43 -9.18 19.49
N ASN A 259 -5.71 -8.67 20.69
CA ASN A 259 -5.02 -7.50 21.23
C ASN A 259 -3.56 -7.77 21.60
N TYR A 260 -3.22 -9.02 21.91
CA TYR A 260 -1.86 -9.43 22.26
C TYR A 260 -1.02 -9.78 21.05
N THR A 261 -1.57 -10.60 20.13
CA THR A 261 -0.84 -11.15 18.97
C THR A 261 -1.11 -10.41 17.68
N GLY A 262 -2.28 -9.74 17.56
CA GLY A 262 -2.72 -9.05 16.35
C GLY A 262 -1.89 -7.82 16.02
N ASN A 263 -1.97 -7.44 14.76
CA ASN A 263 -1.24 -6.30 14.21
C ASN A 263 -1.90 -4.95 14.47
N ARG A 264 -3.11 -4.97 15.04
CA ARG A 264 -3.92 -3.77 15.32
C ARG A 264 -4.33 -2.98 14.07
N TYR A 265 -4.25 -3.59 12.89
CA TYR A 265 -4.67 -2.93 11.65
C TYR A 265 -6.10 -3.29 11.28
N SER A 266 -6.39 -4.57 11.14
CA SER A 266 -7.70 -5.03 10.68
C SER A 266 -8.14 -6.28 11.43
N SER A 267 -9.36 -6.27 11.93
CA SER A 267 -9.99 -7.41 12.60
C SER A 267 -11.46 -7.54 12.22
N ALA A 268 -11.96 -8.76 12.18
CA ALA A 268 -13.37 -9.02 11.93
C ALA A 268 -13.94 -10.02 12.92
N ILE A 269 -15.25 -9.92 13.12
CA ILE A 269 -16.04 -10.91 13.88
C ILE A 269 -17.22 -11.39 13.04
N PHE A 270 -17.44 -12.71 13.05
CA PHE A 270 -18.67 -13.32 12.60
C PHE A 270 -19.47 -13.77 13.81
N THR A 271 -20.56 -13.08 14.11
CA THR A 271 -21.41 -13.35 15.26
C THR A 271 -22.88 -13.07 14.95
N SER A 272 -23.78 -13.86 15.52
CA SER A 272 -25.22 -13.57 15.55
C SER A 272 -25.62 -12.79 16.81
N ASN A 273 -24.69 -12.54 17.74
CA ASN A 273 -24.94 -11.83 18.99
C ASN A 273 -24.52 -10.37 18.89
N SER A 274 -25.51 -9.46 18.87
CA SER A 274 -25.26 -8.02 18.75
C SER A 274 -24.48 -7.43 19.95
N LEU A 275 -24.62 -7.99 21.15
CA LEU A 275 -23.85 -7.55 22.32
C LEU A 275 -22.36 -7.89 22.15
N ASN A 276 -22.07 -9.07 21.63
CA ASN A 276 -20.70 -9.48 21.33
C ASN A 276 -20.12 -8.70 20.18
N ALA A 277 -20.90 -8.39 19.14
CA ALA A 277 -20.47 -7.47 18.08
C ALA A 277 -20.08 -6.10 18.65
N SER A 278 -20.91 -5.51 19.50
CA SER A 278 -20.62 -4.22 20.15
C SER A 278 -19.39 -4.30 21.06
N LYS A 279 -19.26 -5.39 21.82
CA LYS A 279 -18.09 -5.61 22.67
C LYS A 279 -16.81 -5.70 21.86
N PHE A 280 -16.83 -6.44 20.75
CA PHE A 280 -15.69 -6.59 19.86
C PHE A 280 -15.23 -5.24 19.30
N ILE A 281 -16.19 -4.39 18.85
CA ILE A 281 -15.88 -3.04 18.35
C ILE A 281 -15.19 -2.18 19.42
N ASN A 282 -15.67 -2.26 20.66
CA ASN A 282 -15.22 -1.37 21.73
C ASN A 282 -13.88 -1.80 22.35
N GLU A 283 -13.58 -3.09 22.33
CA GLU A 283 -12.44 -3.64 23.08
C GLU A 283 -11.27 -4.10 22.19
N VAL A 284 -11.51 -4.38 20.91
CA VAL A 284 -10.43 -4.72 19.97
C VAL A 284 -9.69 -3.47 19.54
N LYS A 285 -8.35 -3.51 19.61
CA LYS A 285 -7.45 -2.38 19.33
C LYS A 285 -7.02 -2.32 17.86
N SER A 286 -7.93 -2.55 16.93
CA SER A 286 -7.66 -2.47 15.50
C SER A 286 -8.19 -1.18 14.88
N LYS A 287 -7.51 -0.68 13.85
CA LYS A 287 -7.93 0.53 13.11
C LYS A 287 -9.20 0.31 12.30
N ILE A 288 -9.35 -0.89 11.75
CA ILE A 288 -10.49 -1.31 10.94
C ILE A 288 -11.12 -2.50 11.62
N ILE A 289 -12.40 -2.41 11.93
CA ILE A 289 -13.19 -3.51 12.49
C ILE A 289 -14.38 -3.77 11.58
N THR A 290 -14.55 -5.02 11.19
CA THR A 290 -15.64 -5.47 10.33
C THR A 290 -16.51 -6.46 11.10
N ILE A 291 -17.83 -6.41 10.87
CA ILE A 291 -18.81 -7.30 11.46
C ILE A 291 -19.60 -7.97 10.34
N ASN A 292 -19.67 -9.33 10.37
CA ASN A 292 -20.42 -10.22 9.46
C ASN A 292 -20.20 -10.00 7.99
#